data_26d55d893f358c90ab56c8db4b2c9964
#
_entry.id   26d55d893f358c90ab56c8db4b2c9964
#
_cell.length_a   1.000
_cell.length_b   1.000
_cell.length_c   1.000
_cell.angle_alpha   90.00
_cell.angle_beta   90.00
_cell.angle_gamma   90.00
#
_symmetry.space_group_name_H-M   'P 1'
#
loop_
_entity.id
_entity.type
_entity.pdbx_description
1 polymer ?
#
loop_
_entity_poly.entity_id
_entity_poly.type
_entity_poly.pdbx_seq_one_letter_code
_entity_poly.pdbx_strand_id
1 'polypeptide(L)'
;MAYSKAYTAYQKTNVSTASQGRLVVLLYEGAIKQLTAALSYINSDGKVIPSNIEKFGICIQKTQAIITELQVSLDMEKGGEIAKNLMSLYLYFNEELVDASITKNRKKIEFVLNMMLSLIHI
;
A
#
# COMPACT_ATOMS: atom_id res chain seq x y z
N MET A 1 0.62 2.99 -14.60
CA MET A 1 -0.25 2.43 -13.56
C MET A 1 -1.35 3.43 -13.20
N ALA A 2 -2.56 2.93 -12.92
CA ALA A 2 -3.72 3.79 -12.67
C ALA A 2 -3.51 4.76 -11.49
N TYR A 3 -2.89 4.30 -10.41
CA TYR A 3 -2.65 5.14 -9.25
C TYR A 3 -1.63 6.24 -9.51
N SER A 4 -0.59 5.95 -10.30
CA SER A 4 0.41 6.95 -10.66
C SER A 4 -0.20 8.06 -11.51
N LYS A 5 -1.06 7.70 -12.46
CA LYS A 5 -1.76 8.69 -13.29
C LYS A 5 -2.72 9.54 -12.46
N ALA A 6 -3.44 8.92 -11.53
CA ALA A 6 -4.37 9.63 -10.66
C ALA A 6 -3.61 10.62 -9.76
N TYR A 7 -2.48 10.19 -9.20
CA TYR A 7 -1.65 11.05 -8.37
C TYR A 7 -1.12 12.25 -9.15
N THR A 8 -0.58 12.02 -10.36
CA THR A 8 -0.05 13.07 -11.20
C THR A 8 -1.13 14.08 -11.59
N ALA A 9 -2.30 13.61 -12.01
CA ALA A 9 -3.42 14.47 -12.37
C ALA A 9 -3.87 15.30 -11.18
N TYR A 10 -3.95 14.68 -10.01
CA TYR A 10 -4.35 15.36 -8.77
C TYR A 10 -3.38 16.48 -8.41
N GLN A 11 -2.08 16.21 -8.49
CA GLN A 11 -1.06 17.22 -8.21
C GLN A 11 -1.13 18.41 -9.16
N LYS A 12 -1.47 18.18 -10.42
CA LYS A 12 -1.58 19.25 -11.43
C LYS A 12 -2.80 20.14 -11.19
N THR A 13 -3.87 19.60 -10.64
CA THR A 13 -5.13 20.30 -10.47
C THR A 13 -5.36 20.85 -9.08
N ASN A 14 -4.70 20.28 -8.07
CA ASN A 14 -4.87 20.67 -6.68
C ASN A 14 -3.54 20.80 -5.98
N VAL A 15 -3.23 22.01 -5.54
CA VAL A 15 -1.99 22.29 -4.82
C VAL A 15 -2.22 22.54 -3.32
N SER A 16 -3.46 22.41 -2.83
CA SER A 16 -3.74 22.66 -1.44
C SER A 16 -3.31 21.48 -0.56
N THR A 17 -2.80 21.77 0.63
CA THR A 17 -2.38 20.76 1.60
C THR A 17 -3.53 19.84 1.99
N ALA A 18 -4.74 20.38 2.14
CA ALA A 18 -5.92 19.59 2.47
C ALA A 18 -6.24 18.57 1.38
N SER A 19 -6.12 18.96 0.12
CA SER A 19 -6.35 18.07 -1.03
C SER A 19 -5.30 16.98 -1.11
N GLN A 20 -4.05 17.30 -0.79
CA GLN A 20 -2.98 16.29 -0.75
C GLN A 20 -3.20 15.31 0.40
N GLY A 21 -3.63 15.80 1.57
CA GLY A 21 -3.96 14.96 2.69
C GLY A 21 -5.08 13.98 2.35
N ARG A 22 -6.09 14.46 1.63
CA ARG A 22 -7.18 13.60 1.19
C ARG A 22 -6.69 12.52 0.22
N LEU A 23 -5.78 12.88 -0.69
CA LEU A 23 -5.21 11.90 -1.61
C LEU A 23 -4.46 10.80 -0.84
N VAL A 24 -3.69 11.18 0.18
CA VAL A 24 -2.96 10.22 1.01
C VAL A 24 -3.96 9.25 1.68
N VAL A 25 -5.05 9.77 2.23
CA VAL A 25 -6.08 8.92 2.84
C VAL A 25 -6.67 7.96 1.82
N LEU A 26 -6.97 8.43 0.62
CA LEU A 26 -7.48 7.57 -0.46
C LEU A 26 -6.49 6.48 -0.84
N LEU A 27 -5.20 6.79 -0.87
CA LEU A 27 -4.16 5.80 -1.13
C LEU A 27 -4.13 4.73 -0.04
N TYR A 28 -4.21 5.14 1.23
CA TYR A 28 -4.29 4.20 2.35
C TYR A 28 -5.52 3.30 2.24
N GLU A 29 -6.68 3.90 1.96
CA GLU A 29 -7.92 3.12 1.80
C GLU A 29 -7.80 2.11 0.65
N GLY A 30 -7.18 2.53 -0.46
CA GLY A 30 -6.93 1.64 -1.58
C GLY A 30 -6.02 0.46 -1.22
N ALA A 31 -4.94 0.73 -0.47
CA ALA A 31 -4.03 -0.32 -0.01
C ALA A 31 -4.73 -1.30 0.92
N ILE A 32 -5.51 -0.78 1.88
CA ILE A 32 -6.27 -1.59 2.82
C ILE A 32 -7.24 -2.51 2.06
N LYS A 33 -7.94 -1.97 1.07
CA LYS A 33 -8.86 -2.74 0.25
C LYS A 33 -8.15 -3.88 -0.49
N GLN A 34 -7.01 -3.58 -1.11
CA GLN A 34 -6.27 -4.59 -1.87
C GLN A 34 -5.67 -5.66 -0.96
N LEU A 35 -5.15 -5.28 0.20
CA LEU A 35 -4.61 -6.24 1.16
C LEU A 35 -5.71 -7.15 1.72
N THR A 36 -6.88 -6.59 2.01
CA THR A 36 -8.04 -7.37 2.47
C THR A 36 -8.46 -8.37 1.40
N ALA A 37 -8.49 -7.95 0.14
CA ALA A 37 -8.81 -8.83 -0.97
C ALA A 37 -7.76 -9.95 -1.11
N ALA A 38 -6.47 -9.61 -1.00
CA ALA A 38 -5.40 -10.60 -1.07
C ALA A 38 -5.56 -11.68 0.00
N LEU A 39 -5.86 -11.26 1.24
CA LEU A 39 -6.09 -12.20 2.34
C LEU A 39 -7.27 -13.13 2.07
N SER A 40 -8.30 -12.65 1.39
CA SER A 40 -9.47 -13.47 1.07
C SER A 40 -9.16 -14.63 0.13
N TYR A 41 -8.05 -14.54 -0.61
CA TYR A 41 -7.64 -15.59 -1.54
C TYR A 41 -6.76 -16.67 -0.88
N ILE A 42 -6.30 -16.43 0.35
CA ILE A 42 -5.49 -17.41 1.08
C ILE A 42 -6.43 -18.31 1.90
N ASN A 43 -6.37 -19.59 1.62
CA ASN A 43 -7.20 -20.57 2.30
C ASN A 43 -6.70 -20.85 3.72
N SER A 44 -7.51 -21.56 4.52
CA SER A 44 -7.14 -21.92 5.89
C SER A 44 -5.85 -22.75 5.99
N ASP A 45 -5.49 -23.44 4.91
CA ASP A 45 -4.25 -24.22 4.85
C ASP A 45 -3.03 -23.37 4.43
N GLY A 46 -3.20 -22.05 4.27
CA GLY A 46 -2.13 -21.14 3.88
C GLY A 46 -1.81 -21.14 2.40
N LYS A 47 -2.68 -21.70 1.58
CA LYS A 47 -2.46 -21.82 0.13
C LYS A 47 -3.47 -21.00 -0.65
N VAL A 48 -3.10 -20.66 -1.88
CA VAL A 48 -3.98 -19.98 -2.84
C VAL A 48 -4.29 -20.99 -3.94
N ILE A 49 -5.58 -21.23 -4.21
CA ILE A 49 -5.96 -22.17 -5.26
C ILE A 49 -5.53 -21.62 -6.63
N PRO A 50 -5.20 -22.51 -7.59
CA PRO A 50 -4.67 -22.07 -8.89
C PRO A 50 -5.51 -21.02 -9.60
N SER A 51 -6.83 -21.11 -9.53
CA SER A 51 -7.71 -20.14 -10.20
C SER A 51 -7.64 -18.74 -9.58
N ASN A 52 -7.10 -18.59 -8.38
CA ASN A 52 -6.98 -17.30 -7.67
C ASN A 52 -5.55 -16.77 -7.59
N ILE A 53 -4.56 -17.51 -8.09
CA ILE A 53 -3.16 -17.09 -8.00
C ILE A 53 -2.93 -15.75 -8.70
N GLU A 54 -3.48 -15.59 -9.91
CA GLU A 54 -3.33 -14.33 -10.66
C GLU A 54 -4.02 -13.18 -9.93
N LYS A 55 -5.23 -13.39 -9.44
CA LYS A 55 -5.99 -12.37 -8.69
C LYS A 55 -5.24 -11.94 -7.43
N PHE A 56 -4.70 -12.90 -6.70
CA PHE A 56 -3.87 -12.64 -5.53
C PHE A 56 -2.67 -11.77 -5.89
N GLY A 57 -1.94 -12.16 -6.94
CA GLY A 57 -0.77 -11.42 -7.41
C GLY A 57 -1.10 -10.00 -7.80
N ILE A 58 -2.22 -9.80 -8.48
CA ILE A 58 -2.67 -8.45 -8.88
C ILE A 58 -2.95 -7.59 -7.65
N CYS A 59 -3.59 -8.14 -6.62
CA CYS A 59 -3.84 -7.40 -5.38
C CYS A 59 -2.54 -6.96 -4.72
N ILE A 60 -1.55 -7.83 -4.66
CA ILE A 60 -0.24 -7.49 -4.09
C ILE A 60 0.44 -6.42 -4.93
N GLN A 61 0.44 -6.54 -6.25
CA GLN A 61 1.05 -5.55 -7.15
C GLN A 61 0.40 -4.18 -6.99
N LYS A 62 -0.92 -4.13 -6.91
CA LYS A 62 -1.65 -2.87 -6.71
C LYS A 62 -1.29 -2.23 -5.38
N THR A 63 -1.17 -3.04 -4.32
CA THR A 63 -0.76 -2.54 -3.01
C THR A 63 0.64 -1.94 -3.07
N GLN A 64 1.58 -2.63 -3.72
CA GLN A 64 2.95 -2.15 -3.87
C GLN A 64 3.00 -0.83 -4.64
N ALA A 65 2.19 -0.70 -5.69
CA ALA A 65 2.10 0.54 -6.46
C ALA A 65 1.59 1.69 -5.60
N ILE A 66 0.59 1.43 -4.77
CA ILE A 66 0.04 2.44 -3.85
C ILE A 66 1.10 2.86 -2.84
N ILE A 67 1.83 1.91 -2.26
CA ILE A 67 2.90 2.21 -1.31
C ILE A 67 4.00 3.05 -1.97
N THR A 68 4.33 2.76 -3.22
CA THR A 68 5.29 3.56 -3.97
C THR A 68 4.80 4.99 -4.14
N GLU A 69 3.51 5.19 -4.42
CA GLU A 69 2.92 6.53 -4.49
C GLU A 69 2.97 7.24 -3.14
N LEU A 70 2.75 6.50 -2.05
CA LEU A 70 2.90 7.06 -0.70
C LEU A 70 4.34 7.53 -0.44
N GLN A 71 5.32 6.78 -0.90
CA GLN A 71 6.73 7.19 -0.81
C GLN A 71 6.98 8.49 -1.55
N VAL A 72 6.45 8.62 -2.76
CA VAL A 72 6.58 9.82 -3.58
C VAL A 72 5.90 11.02 -2.91
N SER A 73 4.82 10.78 -2.17
CA SER A 73 4.07 11.86 -1.51
C SER A 73 4.80 12.47 -0.31
N LEU A 74 5.84 11.83 0.20
CA LEU A 74 6.56 12.33 1.36
C LEU A 74 7.42 13.54 1.01
N ASP A 75 7.32 14.60 1.83
CA ASP A 75 8.21 15.74 1.75
C ASP A 75 9.37 15.52 2.71
N MET A 76 10.50 15.05 2.17
CA MET A 76 11.65 14.68 2.97
C MET A 76 12.32 15.87 3.64
N GLU A 77 12.14 17.08 3.11
CA GLU A 77 12.71 18.28 3.71
C GLU A 77 11.85 18.81 4.86
N LYS A 78 10.55 19.00 4.59
CA LYS A 78 9.62 19.57 5.58
C LYS A 78 9.15 18.55 6.60
N GLY A 79 9.09 17.27 6.22
CA GLY A 79 8.61 16.20 7.09
C GLY A 79 9.59 15.75 8.16
N GLY A 80 10.87 16.07 8.03
CA GLY A 80 11.89 15.74 9.03
C GLY A 80 11.96 14.27 9.36
N GLU A 81 12.04 13.95 10.65
CA GLU A 81 12.16 12.58 11.13
C GLU A 81 10.92 11.74 10.83
N ILE A 82 9.73 12.35 10.85
CA ILE A 82 8.49 11.63 10.57
C ILE A 82 8.52 11.11 9.13
N ALA A 83 8.94 11.95 8.18
CA ALA A 83 9.01 11.53 6.78
C ALA A 83 10.06 10.42 6.59
N LYS A 84 11.20 10.51 7.25
CA LYS A 84 12.23 9.47 7.20
C LYS A 84 11.72 8.15 7.75
N ASN A 85 11.03 8.20 8.87
CA ASN A 85 10.46 7.00 9.50
C ASN A 85 9.41 6.37 8.62
N LEU A 86 8.53 7.17 8.03
CA LEU A 86 7.50 6.66 7.11
C LEU A 86 8.14 6.06 5.87
N MET A 87 9.17 6.68 5.31
CA MET A 87 9.88 6.13 4.16
C MET A 87 10.44 4.74 4.48
N SER A 88 11.07 4.61 5.65
CA SER A 88 11.61 3.31 6.09
C SER A 88 10.51 2.26 6.24
N LEU A 89 9.37 2.63 6.81
CA LEU A 89 8.23 1.73 6.94
C LEU A 89 7.69 1.31 5.57
N TYR A 90 7.52 2.25 4.65
CA TYR A 90 7.01 1.93 3.31
C TYR A 90 7.95 1.00 2.55
N LEU A 91 9.25 1.22 2.65
CA LEU A 91 10.23 0.32 2.05
C LEU A 91 10.13 -1.09 2.64
N TYR A 92 9.98 -1.16 3.96
CA TYR A 92 9.84 -2.44 4.65
C TYR A 92 8.54 -3.15 4.24
N PHE A 93 7.42 -2.42 4.14
CA PHE A 93 6.16 -3.00 3.68
C PHE A 93 6.30 -3.61 2.30
N ASN A 94 6.96 -2.92 1.37
CA ASN A 94 7.15 -3.46 0.03
C ASN A 94 8.03 -4.71 0.03
N GLU A 95 9.05 -4.76 0.88
CA GLU A 95 9.87 -5.97 1.05
C GLU A 95 9.03 -7.15 1.56
N GLU A 96 8.19 -6.91 2.56
CA GLU A 96 7.30 -7.93 3.10
C GLU A 96 6.31 -8.43 2.04
N LEU A 97 5.80 -7.53 1.21
CA LEU A 97 4.86 -7.88 0.16
C LEU A 97 5.52 -8.67 -0.96
N VAL A 98 6.76 -8.37 -1.31
CA VAL A 98 7.52 -9.19 -2.27
C VAL A 98 7.63 -10.62 -1.75
N ASP A 99 8.01 -10.78 -0.50
CA ASP A 99 8.13 -12.10 0.10
C ASP A 99 6.77 -12.81 0.15
N ALA A 100 5.72 -12.09 0.55
CA ALA A 100 4.38 -12.65 0.64
C ALA A 100 3.83 -13.05 -0.73
N SER A 101 4.22 -12.37 -1.81
CA SER A 101 3.80 -12.74 -3.16
C SER A 101 4.33 -14.12 -3.55
N ILE A 102 5.49 -14.48 -3.03
CA ILE A 102 6.16 -15.76 -3.31
C ILE A 102 5.66 -16.84 -2.35
N THR A 103 5.67 -16.54 -1.04
CA THR A 103 5.39 -17.55 0.00
C THR A 103 3.92 -17.69 0.34
N LYS A 104 3.08 -16.71 -0.05
CA LYS A 104 1.66 -16.61 0.34
C LYS A 104 1.50 -16.55 1.87
N ASN A 105 2.49 -15.99 2.56
CA ASN A 105 2.48 -15.91 4.02
C ASN A 105 1.45 -14.91 4.51
N ARG A 106 0.36 -15.41 5.07
CA ARG A 106 -0.75 -14.61 5.58
C ARG A 106 -0.30 -13.58 6.61
N LYS A 107 0.59 -13.97 7.52
CA LYS A 107 1.03 -13.10 8.62
C LYS A 107 1.73 -11.84 8.12
N LYS A 108 2.49 -11.95 7.05
CA LYS A 108 3.19 -10.79 6.47
C LYS A 108 2.19 -9.80 5.87
N ILE A 109 1.17 -10.29 5.20
CA ILE A 109 0.11 -9.46 4.64
C ILE A 109 -0.70 -8.81 5.76
N GLU A 110 -1.07 -9.59 6.78
CA GLU A 110 -1.80 -9.07 7.95
C GLU A 110 -1.00 -7.99 8.67
N PHE A 111 0.31 -8.16 8.78
CA PHE A 111 1.18 -7.15 9.39
C PHE A 111 1.07 -5.82 8.65
N VAL A 112 1.23 -5.84 7.33
CA VAL A 112 1.15 -4.61 6.52
C VAL A 112 -0.24 -4.00 6.62
N LEU A 113 -1.29 -4.82 6.53
CA LEU A 113 -2.68 -4.36 6.67
C LEU A 113 -2.91 -3.67 8.01
N ASN A 114 -2.50 -4.30 9.10
CA ASN A 114 -2.69 -3.75 10.44
C ASN A 114 -1.93 -2.45 10.63
N MET A 115 -0.72 -2.36 10.07
CA MET A 115 0.05 -1.12 10.12
C MET A 115 -0.63 -0.01 9.32
N MET A 116 -1.16 -0.31 8.14
CA MET A 116 -1.88 0.67 7.33
C MET A 116 -3.14 1.15 8.06
N LEU A 117 -3.86 0.24 8.71
CA LEU A 117 -5.03 0.60 9.52
C LEU A 117 -4.67 1.54 10.67
N SER A 118 -3.51 1.35 11.29
CA SER A 118 -3.03 2.23 12.36
C SER A 118 -2.60 3.59 11.82
N LEU A 119 -1.89 3.60 10.71
CA LEU A 119 -1.30 4.82 10.16
C LEU A 119 -2.33 5.74 9.51
N ILE A 120 -3.46 5.20 9.04
CA ILE A 120 -4.47 6.01 8.33
C ILE A 120 -5.03 7.14 9.22
N HIS A 121 -4.96 6.98 10.54
CA HIS A 121 -5.47 7.97 11.48
C HIS A 121 -4.41 9.01 11.90
N ILE A 122 -3.21 8.90 11.39
CA ILE A 122 -2.15 9.86 11.65
C ILE A 122 -2.14 10.91 10.54
#